data_045f2e8991fc2a34553272e2a63a7b90
#
_entry.id   045f2e8991fc2a34553272e2a63a7b90
#
_cell.length_a   1.000
_cell.length_b   1.000
_cell.length_c   1.000
_cell.angle_alpha   90.00
_cell.angle_beta   90.00
_cell.angle_gamma   90.00
#
_symmetry.space_group_name_H-M   'P 1'
#
loop_
_entity.id
_entity.type
_entity.pdbx_description
1 polymer ?
#
loop_
_entity_poly.entity_id
_entity_poly.type
_entity_poly.pdbx_seq_one_letter_code
_entity_poly.pdbx_strand_id
1 'polypeptide(L)'
;MKDIKGKKINKKMITISSIVLVVIILITTVICLVTKKDENVEVENTGRIQKQAMNPNNYTMVKSRDGIDVPVPKGYTASSVESESYVNGTFETLYLNKNLTDTFASGGTYLWSKNDSEIWTSGNYNIDSSTSEMTSEEFTVSEDGGILQLNWTVSSQLYYDYLYGEIINTTTNSTEKTTIKLNGTYYGTSESNIIYMNTKVELNQGTYKLKIIYSKNASTNKGLDKGYVKEVKIYDRKNNGNTDTIQNHKYGGFVIYEGTEEVTDSNQWTAQCERNQWVWIPIEDVSDMYWEDKTDGKLYGTYYNGSATSYTKSTSNRKYEPQLTRNDMESTYLTQYLGGISRYEFLMEMEQEFYEMLQSVATYGGFYIGRYEVGDLKQTTPVVKRMNTDIGNKTWYTMYKKCKKLSGANTNVKTSMIWGTQYDQVMNWLIKSGEKTPLDIYRGSVAWGNYSDVEFEYYTNTSKETATKNLGSGTRIASGAYEGARANNIYDLAGNVWLWTLEANSSGSGVGRYSMGGSFSTYGVGSYASNRGGSYPPYSYYDVGFSGGLYIK
;
A
#
# COMPACT_ATOMS: atom_id res chain seq x y z
N MET A 1 96.92 7.04 -30.78
CA MET A 1 95.71 6.79 -30.02
C MET A 1 94.70 7.85 -30.37
N LYS A 2 93.64 7.50 -31.01
CA LYS A 2 92.69 8.43 -31.64
C LYS A 2 91.60 8.86 -30.68
N ASP A 3 91.37 10.19 -30.61
CA ASP A 3 90.29 10.86 -29.89
C ASP A 3 88.90 10.36 -30.28
N ILE A 4 88.10 10.10 -29.31
CA ILE A 4 86.61 10.03 -29.45
C ILE A 4 86.06 11.36 -28.96
N LYS A 5 85.59 12.16 -29.89
CA LYS A 5 84.96 13.47 -29.65
C LYS A 5 83.72 13.32 -28.83
N GLY A 6 83.73 13.79 -27.57
CA GLY A 6 82.56 13.94 -26.73
C GLY A 6 81.61 15.01 -27.25
N LYS A 7 80.44 14.61 -27.72
CA LYS A 7 79.33 15.56 -27.95
C LYS A 7 78.84 16.07 -26.62
N LYS A 8 78.96 17.36 -26.33
CA LYS A 8 78.29 18.02 -25.22
C LYS A 8 76.78 17.82 -25.37
N ILE A 9 76.19 16.94 -24.59
CA ILE A 9 74.75 16.80 -24.48
C ILE A 9 74.19 18.07 -23.83
N ASN A 10 73.37 18.79 -24.58
CA ASN A 10 72.81 20.07 -24.16
C ASN A 10 71.85 19.82 -22.96
N LYS A 11 72.16 20.41 -21.78
CA LYS A 11 71.36 20.31 -20.58
C LYS A 11 69.84 20.57 -20.80
N LYS A 12 69.54 21.47 -21.77
CA LYS A 12 68.14 21.72 -22.18
C LYS A 12 67.48 20.51 -22.86
N MET A 13 68.20 19.69 -23.61
CA MET A 13 67.60 18.45 -24.20
C MET A 13 67.32 17.40 -23.18
N ILE A 14 68.15 17.24 -22.14
CA ILE A 14 67.92 16.30 -21.06
C ILE A 14 66.72 16.73 -20.25
N THR A 15 66.56 18.04 -19.97
CA THR A 15 65.40 18.57 -19.23
C THR A 15 64.09 18.40 -20.04
N ILE A 16 64.11 18.62 -21.35
CA ILE A 16 62.92 18.44 -22.22
C ILE A 16 62.55 16.95 -22.29
N SER A 17 63.51 16.04 -22.45
CA SER A 17 63.25 14.59 -22.46
C SER A 17 62.69 14.08 -21.12
N SER A 18 63.18 14.63 -20.00
CA SER A 18 62.67 14.25 -18.65
C SER A 18 61.23 14.78 -18.42
N ILE A 19 60.92 15.99 -18.89
CA ILE A 19 59.58 16.55 -18.81
C ILE A 19 58.61 15.76 -19.71
N VAL A 20 59.00 15.41 -20.92
CA VAL A 20 58.19 14.59 -21.83
C VAL A 20 57.95 13.19 -21.25
N LEU A 21 58.95 12.59 -20.61
CA LEU A 21 58.79 11.27 -19.97
C LEU A 21 57.85 11.35 -18.78
N VAL A 22 57.93 12.40 -17.96
CA VAL A 22 57.00 12.60 -16.82
C VAL A 22 55.58 12.87 -17.30
N VAL A 23 55.40 13.63 -18.37
CA VAL A 23 54.08 13.88 -18.99
C VAL A 23 53.51 12.59 -19.60
N ILE A 24 54.31 11.77 -20.25
CA ILE A 24 53.88 10.47 -20.78
C ILE A 24 53.51 9.52 -19.62
N ILE A 25 54.27 9.50 -18.55
CA ILE A 25 53.95 8.68 -17.36
C ILE A 25 52.66 9.20 -16.70
N LEU A 26 52.47 10.51 -16.57
CA LEU A 26 51.21 11.08 -16.06
C LEU A 26 50.03 10.78 -16.98
N ILE A 27 50.19 10.92 -18.30
CA ILE A 27 49.12 10.58 -19.27
C ILE A 27 48.80 9.08 -19.23
N THR A 28 49.81 8.20 -19.19
CA THR A 28 49.57 6.74 -19.05
C THR A 28 48.95 6.39 -17.71
N THR A 29 49.33 7.05 -16.62
CA THR A 29 48.71 6.82 -15.31
C THR A 29 47.26 7.33 -15.27
N VAL A 30 46.98 8.48 -15.89
CA VAL A 30 45.60 8.99 -16.04
C VAL A 30 44.78 8.09 -16.98
N ILE A 31 45.35 7.64 -18.10
CA ILE A 31 44.69 6.69 -19.00
C ILE A 31 44.44 5.35 -18.27
N CYS A 32 45.42 4.82 -17.52
CA CYS A 32 45.19 3.61 -16.68
C CYS A 32 44.18 3.84 -15.56
N LEU A 33 44.08 5.03 -14.98
CA LEU A 33 43.04 5.35 -14.00
C LEU A 33 41.69 5.55 -14.64
N VAL A 34 41.60 6.08 -15.85
CA VAL A 34 40.37 6.23 -16.62
C VAL A 34 39.93 4.88 -17.22
N THR A 35 40.85 4.07 -17.75
CA THR A 35 40.56 2.73 -18.28
C THR A 35 40.28 1.72 -17.16
N LYS A 36 40.86 1.88 -15.97
CA LYS A 36 40.43 1.08 -14.79
C LYS A 36 39.05 1.47 -14.27
N LYS A 37 38.53 2.64 -14.63
CA LYS A 37 37.13 2.99 -14.33
C LYS A 37 36.12 2.30 -15.25
N ASP A 38 36.58 1.84 -16.42
CA ASP A 38 35.73 1.08 -17.37
C ASP A 38 35.95 -0.43 -17.35
N GLU A 39 36.94 -0.95 -16.65
CA GLU A 39 37.03 -2.37 -16.35
C GLU A 39 36.05 -2.67 -15.22
N ASN A 40 34.91 -3.23 -15.60
CA ASN A 40 34.00 -4.07 -14.80
C ASN A 40 34.45 -4.18 -13.33
N VAL A 41 34.07 -3.22 -12.49
CA VAL A 41 33.76 -3.57 -11.13
C VAL A 41 32.44 -4.34 -11.26
N GLU A 42 32.51 -5.56 -11.72
CA GLU A 42 31.56 -6.56 -11.28
C GLU A 42 31.58 -6.46 -9.76
N VAL A 43 30.60 -5.78 -9.21
CA VAL A 43 30.19 -6.09 -7.85
C VAL A 43 29.87 -7.57 -7.95
N GLU A 44 30.78 -8.42 -7.43
CA GLU A 44 30.49 -9.83 -7.23
C GLU A 44 29.27 -9.94 -6.31
N ASN A 45 28.08 -9.71 -6.86
CA ASN A 45 26.82 -10.12 -6.30
C ASN A 45 26.64 -11.63 -6.53
N THR A 46 27.67 -12.40 -6.26
CA THR A 46 27.69 -13.86 -6.35
C THR A 46 27.25 -14.52 -5.05
N GLY A 47 26.43 -13.85 -4.25
CA GLY A 47 25.93 -14.42 -3.02
C GLY A 47 24.41 -14.40 -2.96
N ARG A 48 23.76 -15.56 -2.77
CA ARG A 48 22.40 -15.62 -2.26
C ARG A 48 22.25 -14.65 -1.09
N ILE A 49 21.13 -13.93 -1.03
CA ILE A 49 20.79 -13.14 0.16
C ILE A 49 20.83 -14.06 1.38
N GLN A 50 21.64 -13.73 2.36
CA GLN A 50 21.87 -14.56 3.54
C GLN A 50 21.62 -13.75 4.79
N LYS A 51 20.98 -14.38 5.78
CA LYS A 51 20.84 -13.78 7.11
C LYS A 51 22.23 -13.51 7.68
N GLN A 52 22.49 -12.23 7.97
CA GLN A 52 23.72 -11.80 8.63
C GLN A 52 23.49 -11.65 10.15
N ALA A 53 24.58 -11.50 10.90
CA ALA A 53 24.47 -11.14 12.30
C ALA A 53 23.87 -9.72 12.43
N MET A 54 22.83 -9.59 13.23
CA MET A 54 22.20 -8.30 13.50
C MET A 54 23.20 -7.38 14.27
N ASN A 55 23.28 -6.12 13.87
CA ASN A 55 24.10 -5.14 14.58
C ASN A 55 23.34 -4.59 15.82
N PRO A 56 23.71 -4.98 17.04
CA PRO A 56 22.96 -4.57 18.25
C PRO A 56 23.06 -3.08 18.56
N ASN A 57 23.94 -2.36 17.87
CA ASN A 57 24.03 -0.91 18.01
C ASN A 57 22.94 -0.15 17.25
N ASN A 58 22.26 -0.79 16.28
CA ASN A 58 21.31 -0.13 15.40
C ASN A 58 19.86 -0.30 15.83
N TYR A 59 19.55 -1.25 16.72
CA TYR A 59 18.19 -1.56 17.13
C TYR A 59 18.06 -1.97 18.59
N THR A 60 16.81 -2.07 19.05
CA THR A 60 16.42 -2.73 20.31
C THR A 60 15.34 -3.75 19.97
N MET A 61 15.46 -4.98 20.49
CA MET A 61 14.41 -5.97 20.30
C MET A 61 13.24 -5.67 21.23
N VAL A 62 12.04 -5.57 20.67
CA VAL A 62 10.80 -5.32 21.40
C VAL A 62 9.83 -6.47 21.11
N LYS A 63 9.28 -7.03 22.17
CA LYS A 63 8.26 -8.08 22.03
C LYS A 63 6.91 -7.43 21.70
N SER A 64 6.33 -7.82 20.57
CA SER A 64 4.97 -7.43 20.22
C SER A 64 3.94 -8.11 21.12
N ARG A 65 2.70 -7.65 21.11
CA ARG A 65 1.62 -8.20 21.95
C ARG A 65 1.25 -9.63 21.54
N ASP A 66 1.39 -9.99 20.28
CA ASP A 66 1.25 -11.34 19.74
C ASP A 66 2.49 -12.22 19.96
N GLY A 67 3.48 -11.73 20.74
CA GLY A 67 4.62 -12.49 21.22
C GLY A 67 5.82 -12.56 20.27
N ILE A 68 5.80 -11.84 19.17
CA ILE A 68 6.87 -11.82 18.17
C ILE A 68 7.92 -10.77 18.53
N ASP A 69 9.18 -11.11 18.34
CA ASP A 69 10.29 -10.18 18.54
C ASP A 69 10.47 -9.29 17.31
N VAL A 70 10.29 -7.97 17.49
CA VAL A 70 10.39 -6.96 16.42
C VAL A 70 11.63 -6.09 16.66
N PRO A 71 12.54 -5.97 15.69
CA PRO A 71 13.72 -5.12 15.82
C PRO A 71 13.35 -3.64 15.60
N VAL A 72 13.24 -2.87 16.67
CA VAL A 72 12.95 -1.42 16.64
C VAL A 72 14.25 -0.64 16.48
N PRO A 73 14.42 0.14 15.40
CA PRO A 73 15.64 0.92 15.18
C PRO A 73 15.88 1.93 16.30
N LYS A 74 17.12 2.16 16.69
CA LYS A 74 17.46 3.22 17.66
C LYS A 74 17.03 4.59 17.13
N GLY A 75 16.46 5.40 18.01
CA GLY A 75 15.84 6.68 17.67
C GLY A 75 14.34 6.57 17.35
N TYR A 76 13.77 5.36 17.48
CA TYR A 76 12.33 5.11 17.38
C TYR A 76 11.81 4.46 18.65
N THR A 77 10.53 4.65 18.91
CA THR A 77 9.81 4.07 20.05
C THR A 77 8.64 3.25 19.54
N ALA A 78 8.49 2.02 20.02
CA ALA A 78 7.31 1.22 19.75
C ALA A 78 6.08 1.80 20.48
N SER A 79 4.94 1.81 19.80
CA SER A 79 3.67 2.16 20.45
C SER A 79 3.25 1.06 21.43
N SER A 80 2.90 1.43 22.66
CA SER A 80 2.32 0.48 23.61
C SER A 80 0.86 0.10 23.27
N VAL A 81 0.23 0.87 22.39
CA VAL A 81 -1.17 0.70 21.97
C VAL A 81 -1.26 -0.14 20.68
N GLU A 82 -0.33 0.07 19.74
CA GLU A 82 -0.31 -0.51 18.40
C GLU A 82 0.90 -1.44 18.26
N SER A 83 0.86 -2.58 18.94
CA SER A 83 2.02 -3.42 19.18
C SER A 83 1.93 -4.86 18.65
N GLU A 84 1.00 -5.17 17.76
CA GLU A 84 0.87 -6.49 17.15
C GLU A 84 1.62 -6.57 15.83
N SER A 85 2.41 -7.64 15.62
CA SER A 85 3.15 -7.86 14.36
C SER A 85 2.35 -8.60 13.28
N TYR A 86 1.37 -9.41 13.69
CA TYR A 86 0.54 -10.24 12.81
C TYR A 86 1.31 -11.12 11.82
N VAL A 87 2.22 -11.91 12.30
CA VAL A 87 2.82 -12.96 11.45
C VAL A 87 1.76 -13.96 10.99
N ASN A 88 0.91 -14.40 11.95
CA ASN A 88 -0.14 -15.39 11.71
C ASN A 88 -1.56 -14.85 11.99
N GLY A 89 -1.70 -13.56 12.21
CA GLY A 89 -2.95 -12.91 12.63
C GLY A 89 -3.24 -13.07 14.12
N THR A 90 -3.78 -12.03 14.73
CA THR A 90 -4.36 -12.08 16.07
C THR A 90 -5.84 -11.80 15.96
N PHE A 91 -6.65 -12.72 16.43
CA PHE A 91 -8.09 -12.68 16.25
C PHE A 91 -8.80 -12.62 17.58
N GLU A 92 -9.93 -11.94 17.61
CA GLU A 92 -10.95 -12.14 18.63
C GLU A 92 -11.97 -13.15 18.13
N THR A 93 -12.46 -13.97 19.03
CA THR A 93 -13.58 -14.85 18.75
C THR A 93 -14.88 -14.09 18.95
N LEU A 94 -15.72 -14.05 17.93
CA LEU A 94 -17.05 -13.48 17.98
C LEU A 94 -18.08 -14.61 17.92
N TYR A 95 -19.15 -14.47 18.68
CA TYR A 95 -20.19 -15.48 18.85
C TYR A 95 -21.43 -15.07 18.08
N LEU A 96 -22.00 -15.95 17.28
CA LEU A 96 -23.22 -15.66 16.54
C LEU A 96 -24.33 -15.27 17.54
N ASN A 97 -24.80 -14.03 17.42
CA ASN A 97 -25.95 -13.55 18.17
C ASN A 97 -27.23 -13.86 17.40
N LYS A 98 -27.29 -13.41 16.14
CA LYS A 98 -28.52 -13.56 15.35
C LYS A 98 -28.21 -13.71 13.86
N ASN A 99 -28.92 -14.64 13.22
CA ASN A 99 -28.96 -14.72 11.76
C ASN A 99 -30.19 -13.94 11.27
N LEU A 100 -29.95 -12.83 10.58
CA LEU A 100 -31.02 -11.97 10.06
C LEU A 100 -31.45 -12.34 8.64
N THR A 101 -30.77 -13.26 7.98
CA THR A 101 -30.96 -13.55 6.54
C THR A 101 -32.41 -13.81 6.17
N ASP A 102 -33.15 -14.51 7.04
CA ASP A 102 -34.54 -14.92 6.79
C ASP A 102 -35.58 -14.03 7.49
N THR A 103 -35.13 -12.96 8.14
CA THR A 103 -36.01 -12.09 8.94
C THR A 103 -36.47 -10.83 8.22
N PHE A 104 -36.02 -10.63 6.98
CA PHE A 104 -36.35 -9.44 6.23
C PHE A 104 -37.79 -9.43 5.76
N ALA A 105 -38.44 -8.29 5.95
CA ALA A 105 -39.73 -7.95 5.35
C ALA A 105 -39.48 -6.99 4.20
N SER A 106 -39.91 -7.37 3.00
CA SER A 106 -39.87 -6.51 1.84
C SER A 106 -40.94 -5.44 1.90
N GLY A 107 -40.61 -4.22 1.46
CA GLY A 107 -41.52 -3.07 1.46
C GLY A 107 -41.55 -2.35 0.13
N GLY A 108 -42.51 -1.42 -0.01
CA GLY A 108 -42.66 -0.58 -1.21
C GLY A 108 -43.30 -1.27 -2.40
N THR A 109 -43.13 -0.70 -3.59
CA THR A 109 -43.75 -1.16 -4.84
C THR A 109 -43.01 -2.36 -5.44
N TYR A 110 -41.67 -2.39 -5.33
CA TYR A 110 -40.81 -3.39 -5.95
C TYR A 110 -40.22 -4.28 -4.85
N LEU A 111 -40.86 -5.41 -4.63
CA LEU A 111 -40.56 -6.29 -3.50
C LEU A 111 -39.30 -7.11 -3.76
N TRP A 112 -38.44 -7.20 -2.75
CA TRP A 112 -37.39 -8.21 -2.70
C TRP A 112 -38.00 -9.60 -2.60
N SER A 113 -37.41 -10.57 -3.28
CA SER A 113 -37.78 -11.97 -3.21
C SER A 113 -36.55 -12.87 -3.22
N LYS A 114 -36.67 -14.07 -2.69
CA LYS A 114 -35.61 -15.06 -2.80
C LYS A 114 -35.67 -15.76 -4.16
N ASN A 115 -34.48 -15.97 -4.76
CA ASN A 115 -34.36 -16.78 -5.96
C ASN A 115 -34.26 -18.28 -5.63
N ASP A 116 -34.08 -19.15 -6.63
CA ASP A 116 -33.99 -20.61 -6.48
C ASP A 116 -32.79 -21.07 -5.60
N SER A 117 -31.83 -20.20 -5.38
CA SER A 117 -30.67 -20.43 -4.50
C SER A 117 -30.85 -19.82 -3.11
N GLU A 118 -32.07 -19.47 -2.71
CA GLU A 118 -32.43 -18.84 -1.43
C GLU A 118 -31.74 -17.47 -1.17
N ILE A 119 -31.31 -16.78 -2.25
CA ILE A 119 -30.65 -15.49 -2.19
C ILE A 119 -31.67 -14.38 -2.44
N TRP A 120 -31.71 -13.39 -1.55
CA TRP A 120 -32.55 -12.21 -1.75
C TRP A 120 -32.12 -11.41 -2.98
N THR A 121 -33.08 -11.11 -3.86
CA THR A 121 -32.91 -10.31 -5.07
C THR A 121 -33.88 -9.14 -5.09
N SER A 122 -33.42 -7.97 -5.52
CA SER A 122 -34.26 -6.79 -5.63
C SER A 122 -35.30 -6.91 -6.74
N GLY A 123 -36.51 -6.37 -6.54
CA GLY A 123 -37.66 -6.53 -7.44
C GLY A 123 -37.78 -5.46 -8.51
N ASN A 124 -36.92 -4.46 -8.56
CA ASN A 124 -36.98 -3.35 -9.52
C ASN A 124 -36.08 -3.56 -10.76
N TYR A 125 -35.91 -4.80 -11.18
CA TYR A 125 -35.20 -5.19 -12.38
C TYR A 125 -35.77 -4.48 -13.63
N ASN A 126 -34.90 -3.84 -14.42
CA ASN A 126 -35.24 -3.08 -15.64
C ASN A 126 -36.27 -1.95 -15.43
N ILE A 127 -36.40 -1.41 -14.23
CA ILE A 127 -37.31 -0.31 -13.94
C ILE A 127 -36.51 0.92 -13.48
N ASP A 128 -36.39 1.90 -14.35
CA ASP A 128 -35.67 3.14 -14.11
C ASP A 128 -36.31 3.99 -13.01
N SER A 129 -35.52 4.83 -12.34
CA SER A 129 -35.96 5.73 -11.27
C SER A 129 -36.75 5.03 -10.17
N SER A 130 -36.30 3.84 -9.79
CA SER A 130 -37.04 2.97 -8.85
C SER A 130 -36.20 2.56 -7.66
N THR A 131 -36.86 2.20 -6.59
CA THR A 131 -36.25 1.70 -5.36
C THR A 131 -36.93 0.45 -4.88
N SER A 132 -36.13 -0.55 -4.51
CA SER A 132 -36.56 -1.79 -3.88
C SER A 132 -35.99 -1.86 -2.48
N GLU A 133 -36.83 -2.09 -1.46
CA GLU A 133 -36.44 -2.00 -0.04
C GLU A 133 -36.83 -3.26 0.72
N MET A 134 -36.01 -3.62 1.71
CA MET A 134 -36.37 -4.62 2.73
C MET A 134 -35.78 -4.22 4.07
N THR A 135 -36.47 -4.59 5.16
CA THR A 135 -36.05 -4.26 6.52
C THR A 135 -36.02 -5.53 7.37
N SER A 136 -34.96 -5.71 8.15
CA SER A 136 -34.83 -6.83 9.08
C SER A 136 -35.78 -6.69 10.25
N GLU A 137 -36.01 -7.78 10.96
CA GLU A 137 -36.50 -7.69 12.33
C GLU A 137 -35.51 -6.95 13.23
N GLU A 138 -35.93 -6.63 14.44
CA GLU A 138 -35.08 -5.97 15.43
C GLU A 138 -34.03 -6.93 15.99
N PHE A 139 -32.83 -6.42 16.24
CA PHE A 139 -31.75 -7.16 16.87
C PHE A 139 -31.02 -6.28 17.89
N THR A 140 -30.47 -6.92 18.90
CA THR A 140 -29.74 -6.25 19.99
C THR A 140 -28.29 -6.68 19.97
N VAL A 141 -27.39 -5.73 20.18
CA VAL A 141 -25.93 -5.93 20.34
C VAL A 141 -25.59 -5.76 21.81
N SER A 142 -24.81 -6.67 22.35
CA SER A 142 -24.46 -6.72 23.79
C SER A 142 -23.55 -5.55 24.22
N GLU A 143 -23.33 -5.42 25.54
CA GLU A 143 -22.52 -4.36 26.15
C GLU A 143 -21.07 -4.30 25.64
N ASP A 144 -20.48 -5.43 25.23
CA ASP A 144 -19.12 -5.49 24.67
C ASP A 144 -19.08 -5.10 23.19
N GLY A 145 -20.22 -4.76 22.61
CA GLY A 145 -20.34 -4.49 21.18
C GLY A 145 -20.31 -5.75 20.32
N GLY A 146 -20.37 -5.58 19.02
CA GLY A 146 -20.42 -6.67 18.06
C GLY A 146 -20.18 -6.24 16.64
N ILE A 147 -20.41 -7.16 15.71
CA ILE A 147 -20.24 -6.93 14.28
C ILE A 147 -21.50 -7.35 13.52
N LEU A 148 -22.01 -6.46 12.67
CA LEU A 148 -22.92 -6.81 11.59
C LEU A 148 -22.08 -7.26 10.38
N GLN A 149 -22.29 -8.49 9.92
CA GLN A 149 -21.67 -9.03 8.72
C GLN A 149 -22.69 -9.18 7.60
N LEU A 150 -22.40 -8.60 6.43
CA LEU A 150 -23.21 -8.71 5.22
C LEU A 150 -22.43 -9.43 4.13
N ASN A 151 -23.04 -10.43 3.53
CA ASN A 151 -22.55 -11.07 2.33
C ASN A 151 -23.52 -10.72 1.19
N TRP A 152 -23.19 -9.69 0.43
CA TRP A 152 -24.07 -9.03 -0.51
C TRP A 152 -23.32 -8.54 -1.77
N THR A 153 -24.06 -8.19 -2.81
CA THR A 153 -23.47 -7.64 -4.03
C THR A 153 -24.50 -6.91 -4.89
N VAL A 154 -24.03 -6.23 -5.91
CA VAL A 154 -24.86 -5.57 -6.90
C VAL A 154 -24.29 -5.80 -8.29
N SER A 155 -25.15 -6.09 -9.27
CA SER A 155 -24.78 -6.19 -10.68
C SER A 155 -25.66 -5.24 -11.46
N SER A 156 -25.18 -4.02 -11.69
CA SER A 156 -25.98 -2.93 -12.22
C SER A 156 -25.10 -1.85 -12.86
N GLN A 157 -25.71 -0.73 -13.30
CA GLN A 157 -25.00 0.38 -13.91
C GLN A 157 -24.04 1.05 -12.94
N LEU A 158 -22.76 1.00 -13.27
CA LEU A 158 -21.69 1.61 -12.51
C LEU A 158 -21.92 3.12 -12.36
N TYR A 159 -21.80 3.66 -11.14
CA TYR A 159 -21.94 5.07 -10.71
C TYR A 159 -23.36 5.64 -10.66
N TYR A 160 -24.36 4.89 -11.05
CA TYR A 160 -25.72 5.39 -11.14
C TYR A 160 -26.72 4.61 -10.33
N ASP A 161 -26.47 3.31 -10.15
CA ASP A 161 -27.31 2.44 -9.34
C ASP A 161 -26.54 1.98 -8.09
N TYR A 162 -27.25 1.84 -6.98
CA TYR A 162 -26.61 1.60 -5.68
C TYR A 162 -27.36 0.56 -4.88
N LEU A 163 -26.58 -0.33 -4.23
CA LEU A 163 -27.05 -1.14 -3.12
C LEU A 163 -26.47 -0.58 -1.82
N TYR A 164 -27.31 -0.21 -0.86
CA TYR A 164 -26.87 0.33 0.41
C TYR A 164 -27.69 -0.17 1.59
N GLY A 165 -27.10 -0.10 2.78
CA GLY A 165 -27.71 -0.47 4.04
C GLY A 165 -27.78 0.74 4.98
N GLU A 166 -28.91 0.88 5.67
CA GLU A 166 -29.11 1.84 6.76
C GLU A 166 -29.25 1.07 8.06
N ILE A 167 -28.42 1.38 9.04
CA ILE A 167 -28.51 0.82 10.39
C ILE A 167 -29.25 1.82 11.26
N ILE A 168 -30.45 1.47 11.67
CA ILE A 168 -31.38 2.32 12.39
C ILE A 168 -31.36 1.92 13.87
N ASN A 169 -30.99 2.83 14.75
CA ASN A 169 -31.15 2.65 16.19
C ASN A 169 -32.64 2.80 16.53
N THR A 170 -33.24 1.75 17.05
CA THR A 170 -34.70 1.72 17.30
C THR A 170 -35.10 2.48 18.56
N THR A 171 -34.16 2.77 19.46
CA THR A 171 -34.41 3.56 20.66
C THR A 171 -34.54 5.05 20.34
N THR A 172 -33.67 5.57 19.50
CA THR A 172 -33.65 6.98 19.08
C THR A 172 -34.38 7.24 17.77
N ASN A 173 -34.72 6.18 17.04
CA ASN A 173 -35.25 6.19 15.67
C ASN A 173 -34.36 7.01 14.72
N SER A 174 -33.06 6.97 14.95
CA SER A 174 -32.04 7.65 14.14
C SER A 174 -31.24 6.65 13.31
N THR A 175 -30.83 7.07 12.12
CA THR A 175 -29.88 6.32 11.30
C THR A 175 -28.47 6.56 11.83
N GLU A 176 -27.84 5.55 12.41
CA GLU A 176 -26.49 5.68 12.98
C GLU A 176 -25.39 5.46 11.95
N LYS A 177 -25.64 4.60 10.97
CA LYS A 177 -24.67 4.34 9.88
C LYS A 177 -25.39 4.16 8.56
N THR A 178 -25.15 5.08 7.63
CA THR A 178 -25.64 5.04 6.23
C THR A 178 -24.58 4.59 5.23
N THR A 179 -23.35 4.39 5.68
CA THR A 179 -22.17 4.26 4.83
C THR A 179 -21.90 2.86 4.27
N ILE A 180 -22.81 1.91 4.47
CA ILE A 180 -22.70 0.61 3.83
C ILE A 180 -23.27 0.73 2.43
N LYS A 181 -22.44 1.11 1.46
CA LYS A 181 -22.89 1.36 0.09
C LYS A 181 -22.03 0.61 -0.90
N LEU A 182 -22.67 -0.19 -1.74
CA LEU A 182 -22.06 -0.80 -2.92
C LEU A 182 -22.51 -0.02 -4.15
N ASN A 183 -21.54 0.44 -4.92
CA ASN A 183 -21.77 1.05 -6.22
C ASN A 183 -22.18 -0.01 -7.24
N GLY A 184 -23.07 0.31 -8.14
CA GLY A 184 -23.41 -0.57 -9.26
C GLY A 184 -22.14 -0.99 -9.99
N THR A 185 -21.88 -2.28 -10.07
CA THR A 185 -20.73 -2.82 -10.75
C THR A 185 -21.09 -4.12 -11.44
N TYR A 186 -20.31 -4.49 -12.45
CA TYR A 186 -20.49 -5.77 -13.12
C TYR A 186 -19.83 -6.90 -12.31
N TYR A 187 -20.35 -7.22 -11.12
CA TYR A 187 -19.90 -8.40 -10.36
C TYR A 187 -20.47 -9.71 -10.90
N GLY A 188 -20.48 -9.85 -12.19
CA GLY A 188 -20.98 -11.02 -12.89
C GLY A 188 -21.91 -10.62 -14.03
N THR A 189 -21.89 -11.40 -15.10
CA THR A 189 -22.77 -11.27 -16.27
C THR A 189 -23.89 -12.32 -16.25
N SER A 190 -23.83 -13.24 -15.29
CA SER A 190 -24.83 -14.28 -15.03
C SER A 190 -24.95 -14.53 -13.53
N GLU A 191 -26.11 -15.00 -13.07
CA GLU A 191 -26.34 -15.32 -11.65
C GLU A 191 -25.44 -16.45 -11.12
N SER A 192 -24.86 -17.26 -12.00
CA SER A 192 -23.97 -18.36 -11.65
C SER A 192 -22.53 -17.93 -11.32
N ASN A 193 -22.11 -16.71 -11.71
CA ASN A 193 -20.74 -16.22 -11.49
C ASN A 193 -20.68 -14.88 -10.72
N ILE A 194 -21.72 -14.60 -9.94
CA ILE A 194 -21.75 -13.42 -9.05
C ILE A 194 -20.72 -13.57 -7.93
N ILE A 195 -19.97 -12.51 -7.70
CA ILE A 195 -19.03 -12.38 -6.59
C ILE A 195 -19.68 -11.57 -5.46
N TYR A 196 -19.77 -12.14 -4.27
CA TYR A 196 -20.32 -11.49 -3.10
C TYR A 196 -19.24 -10.81 -2.27
N MET A 197 -19.50 -9.56 -1.88
CA MET A 197 -18.70 -8.80 -0.96
C MET A 197 -19.04 -9.18 0.47
N ASN A 198 -18.02 -9.35 1.31
CA ASN A 198 -18.19 -9.52 2.75
C ASN A 198 -17.91 -8.18 3.44
N THR A 199 -18.97 -7.50 3.87
CA THR A 199 -18.89 -6.21 4.56
C THR A 199 -19.10 -6.44 6.05
N LYS A 200 -18.20 -5.93 6.88
CA LYS A 200 -18.29 -5.95 8.35
C LYS A 200 -18.46 -4.53 8.86
N VAL A 201 -19.39 -4.36 9.81
CA VAL A 201 -19.69 -3.07 10.44
C VAL A 201 -19.66 -3.24 11.95
N GLU A 202 -18.76 -2.53 12.60
CA GLU A 202 -18.68 -2.44 14.06
C GLU A 202 -19.91 -1.75 14.62
N LEU A 203 -20.54 -2.37 15.61
CA LEU A 203 -21.70 -1.87 16.32
C LEU A 203 -21.41 -1.78 17.82
N ASN A 204 -21.79 -0.66 18.40
CA ASN A 204 -21.84 -0.51 19.85
C ASN A 204 -23.05 -1.23 20.46
N GLN A 205 -23.10 -1.33 21.79
CA GLN A 205 -24.29 -1.79 22.49
C GLN A 205 -25.52 -0.98 22.03
N GLY A 206 -26.59 -1.70 21.70
CA GLY A 206 -27.83 -1.04 21.27
C GLY A 206 -28.83 -2.01 20.65
N THR A 207 -30.00 -1.47 20.29
CA THR A 207 -31.04 -2.19 19.57
C THR A 207 -31.28 -1.54 18.22
N TYR A 208 -31.25 -2.36 17.16
CA TYR A 208 -31.16 -1.88 15.80
C TYR A 208 -32.10 -2.62 14.84
N LYS A 209 -32.34 -2.00 13.68
CA LYS A 209 -32.85 -2.63 12.46
C LYS A 209 -31.90 -2.32 11.31
N LEU A 210 -31.79 -3.24 10.38
CA LEU A 210 -31.09 -3.04 9.12
C LEU A 210 -32.11 -2.89 7.99
N LYS A 211 -32.06 -1.75 7.29
CA LYS A 211 -32.80 -1.52 6.05
C LYS A 211 -31.84 -1.64 4.87
N ILE A 212 -32.16 -2.49 3.90
CA ILE A 212 -31.38 -2.67 2.67
C ILE A 212 -32.18 -2.11 1.51
N ILE A 213 -31.52 -1.33 0.67
CA ILE A 213 -32.12 -0.55 -0.40
C ILE A 213 -31.31 -0.74 -1.68
N TYR A 214 -31.96 -1.16 -2.75
CA TYR A 214 -31.41 -1.08 -4.10
C TYR A 214 -32.10 0.05 -4.85
N SER A 215 -31.34 1.06 -5.26
CA SER A 215 -31.80 2.28 -5.90
C SER A 215 -31.23 2.41 -7.30
N LYS A 216 -32.09 2.71 -8.26
CA LYS A 216 -31.76 2.90 -9.68
C LYS A 216 -32.00 4.34 -10.11
N ASN A 217 -31.14 4.81 -11.02
CA ASN A 217 -31.30 6.09 -11.68
C ASN A 217 -32.34 6.06 -12.83
N ALA A 218 -32.41 7.16 -13.60
CA ALA A 218 -33.36 7.34 -14.70
C ALA A 218 -32.87 6.79 -16.05
N SER A 219 -31.77 6.04 -16.11
CA SER A 219 -31.19 5.64 -17.39
C SER A 219 -30.49 4.29 -17.36
N THR A 220 -30.61 3.59 -18.43
CA THR A 220 -29.79 2.46 -18.91
C THR A 220 -29.58 1.29 -17.93
N ASN A 221 -30.24 0.20 -18.18
CA ASN A 221 -30.03 -1.07 -17.48
C ASN A 221 -28.68 -1.71 -17.92
N LYS A 222 -27.87 -2.11 -16.96
CA LYS A 222 -26.56 -2.75 -17.18
C LYS A 222 -26.39 -3.94 -16.22
N GLY A 223 -25.54 -4.88 -16.63
CA GLY A 223 -25.32 -6.09 -15.84
C GLY A 223 -26.60 -6.93 -15.71
N LEU A 224 -26.82 -7.52 -14.54
CA LEU A 224 -28.04 -8.23 -14.17
C LEU A 224 -29.12 -7.28 -13.64
N ASP A 225 -28.78 -6.02 -13.45
CA ASP A 225 -29.64 -4.93 -13.00
C ASP A 225 -30.39 -5.22 -11.69
N LYS A 226 -29.66 -5.83 -10.76
CA LYS A 226 -30.20 -6.30 -9.46
C LYS A 226 -29.22 -6.11 -8.33
N GLY A 227 -29.75 -5.86 -7.13
CA GLY A 227 -29.07 -6.07 -5.85
C GLY A 227 -29.30 -7.51 -5.33
N TYR A 228 -28.30 -8.07 -4.66
CA TYR A 228 -28.32 -9.42 -4.12
C TYR A 228 -27.84 -9.41 -2.66
N VAL A 229 -28.55 -10.13 -1.79
CA VAL A 229 -28.14 -10.35 -0.38
C VAL A 229 -28.21 -11.84 -0.09
N LYS A 230 -27.02 -12.42 0.16
CA LYS A 230 -26.87 -13.85 0.42
C LYS A 230 -27.00 -14.20 1.90
N GLU A 231 -26.39 -13.38 2.76
CA GLU A 231 -26.34 -13.65 4.19
C GLU A 231 -26.19 -12.35 4.98
N VAL A 232 -26.88 -12.26 6.13
CA VAL A 232 -26.75 -11.17 7.09
C VAL A 232 -26.75 -11.78 8.50
N LYS A 233 -25.66 -11.55 9.23
CA LYS A 233 -25.45 -12.10 10.58
C LYS A 233 -24.97 -11.03 11.55
N ILE A 234 -25.38 -11.15 12.80
CA ILE A 234 -24.87 -10.37 13.93
C ILE A 234 -24.03 -11.28 14.80
N TYR A 235 -22.84 -10.81 15.12
CA TYR A 235 -21.92 -11.47 16.03
C TYR A 235 -21.62 -10.56 17.21
N ASP A 236 -21.64 -11.10 18.44
CA ASP A 236 -21.26 -10.39 19.66
C ASP A 236 -19.86 -10.76 20.11
N ARG A 237 -19.20 -9.82 20.82
CA ARG A 237 -17.95 -10.09 21.54
C ARG A 237 -18.20 -10.90 22.80
N LYS A 238 -19.34 -10.69 23.44
CA LYS A 238 -19.75 -11.44 24.63
C LYS A 238 -20.08 -12.88 24.26
N ASN A 239 -19.46 -13.83 24.97
CA ASN A 239 -19.82 -15.24 24.83
C ASN A 239 -21.25 -15.47 25.33
N ASN A 240 -22.15 -15.82 24.43
CA ASN A 240 -23.55 -16.07 24.66
C ASN A 240 -23.91 -17.58 24.70
N GLY A 241 -22.86 -18.44 24.71
CA GLY A 241 -23.03 -19.91 24.70
C GLY A 241 -23.25 -20.49 23.29
N ASN A 242 -23.31 -19.68 22.25
CA ASN A 242 -23.40 -20.17 20.87
C ASN A 242 -22.06 -20.74 20.42
N THR A 243 -22.10 -21.89 19.74
CA THR A 243 -20.91 -22.55 19.16
C THR A 243 -20.58 -22.09 17.75
N ASP A 244 -21.51 -21.42 17.09
CA ASP A 244 -21.21 -20.78 15.77
C ASP A 244 -20.43 -19.49 16.03
N THR A 245 -19.17 -19.49 15.63
CA THR A 245 -18.23 -18.41 15.89
C THR A 245 -17.48 -18.02 14.63
N ILE A 246 -17.03 -16.77 14.59
CA ILE A 246 -16.06 -16.32 13.59
C ILE A 246 -14.82 -15.77 14.29
N GLN A 247 -13.69 -15.86 13.61
CA GLN A 247 -12.49 -15.16 13.99
C GLN A 247 -12.50 -13.78 13.33
N ASN A 248 -12.41 -12.73 14.14
CA ASN A 248 -12.36 -11.37 13.66
C ASN A 248 -11.01 -10.75 13.99
N HIS A 249 -10.49 -10.01 13.07
CA HIS A 249 -9.23 -9.32 13.23
C HIS A 249 -9.37 -8.21 14.27
N LYS A 250 -8.59 -8.27 15.35
CA LYS A 250 -8.79 -7.39 16.52
C LYS A 250 -7.88 -6.18 16.55
N TYR A 251 -6.62 -6.35 16.16
CA TYR A 251 -5.58 -5.36 16.35
C TYR A 251 -4.94 -4.98 15.02
N GLY A 252 -4.32 -3.79 14.96
CA GLY A 252 -3.53 -3.34 13.82
C GLY A 252 -2.07 -3.81 13.88
N GLY A 253 -1.28 -3.53 12.86
CA GLY A 253 0.14 -3.87 12.79
C GLY A 253 1.00 -3.11 13.82
N PHE A 254 2.20 -3.61 14.07
CA PHE A 254 3.17 -3.04 15.00
C PHE A 254 3.71 -1.69 14.51
N VAL A 255 3.49 -0.63 15.28
CA VAL A 255 3.83 0.75 14.92
C VAL A 255 5.01 1.28 15.73
N ILE A 256 5.93 1.93 15.03
CA ILE A 256 7.00 2.72 15.66
C ILE A 256 6.88 4.20 15.29
N TYR A 257 7.25 5.04 16.22
CA TYR A 257 7.26 6.50 16.11
C TYR A 257 8.69 7.03 16.21
N GLU A 258 9.04 7.99 15.38
CA GLU A 258 10.32 8.70 15.50
C GLU A 258 10.40 9.41 16.86
N GLY A 259 11.57 9.31 17.52
CA GLY A 259 11.82 9.84 18.85
C GLY A 259 11.73 8.80 19.96
N THR A 260 11.94 9.22 21.20
CA THR A 260 12.06 8.35 22.38
C THR A 260 10.90 8.46 23.36
N GLU A 261 9.95 9.35 23.12
CA GLU A 261 8.77 9.51 23.96
C GLU A 261 7.80 8.34 23.79
N GLU A 262 7.27 7.84 24.89
CA GLU A 262 6.29 6.76 24.87
C GLU A 262 4.98 7.21 24.23
N VAL A 263 4.37 6.34 23.42
CA VAL A 263 3.06 6.56 22.81
C VAL A 263 2.03 5.68 23.51
N THR A 264 1.09 6.32 24.17
CA THR A 264 0.00 5.73 24.94
C THR A 264 -1.36 6.18 24.39
N ASP A 265 -2.44 5.63 24.89
CA ASP A 265 -3.81 6.03 24.47
C ASP A 265 -4.06 7.53 24.61
N SER A 266 -3.50 8.17 25.66
CA SER A 266 -3.75 9.58 25.95
C SER A 266 -3.06 10.56 25.01
N ASN A 267 -1.90 10.19 24.43
CA ASN A 267 -1.12 11.06 23.53
C ASN A 267 -1.08 10.56 22.08
N GLN A 268 -1.69 9.43 21.78
CA GLN A 268 -1.60 8.75 20.48
C GLN A 268 -1.98 9.68 19.31
N TRP A 269 -3.10 10.40 19.39
CA TRP A 269 -3.52 11.27 18.32
C TRP A 269 -2.52 12.39 18.04
N THR A 270 -2.02 13.04 19.08
CA THR A 270 -1.00 14.09 18.95
C THR A 270 0.28 13.54 18.34
N ALA A 271 0.75 12.38 18.84
CA ALA A 271 1.91 11.71 18.28
C ALA A 271 1.72 11.32 16.81
N GLN A 272 0.51 10.89 16.42
CA GLN A 272 0.18 10.58 15.03
C GLN A 272 0.29 11.81 14.11
N CYS A 273 -0.09 12.99 14.58
CA CYS A 273 -0.06 14.23 13.80
C CYS A 273 1.33 14.91 13.79
N GLU A 274 2.19 14.63 14.76
CA GLU A 274 3.46 15.36 14.94
C GLU A 274 4.71 14.55 14.59
N ARG A 275 4.69 13.24 14.72
CA ARG A 275 5.86 12.36 14.59
C ARG A 275 5.76 11.47 13.35
N ASN A 276 6.91 11.20 12.70
CA ASN A 276 6.99 10.20 11.64
C ASN A 276 6.71 8.80 12.19
N GLN A 277 5.97 7.98 11.42
CA GLN A 277 5.50 6.67 11.87
C GLN A 277 5.68 5.62 10.79
N TRP A 278 5.95 4.40 11.25
CA TRP A 278 6.22 3.26 10.41
C TRP A 278 5.55 2.02 10.96
N VAL A 279 5.13 1.12 10.07
CA VAL A 279 4.50 -0.15 10.40
C VAL A 279 5.42 -1.29 10.00
N TRP A 280 5.65 -2.23 10.92
CA TRP A 280 6.45 -3.42 10.67
C TRP A 280 5.73 -4.42 9.78
N ILE A 281 6.42 -4.86 8.74
CA ILE A 281 5.98 -5.91 7.82
C ILE A 281 6.89 -7.11 8.01
N PRO A 282 6.42 -8.17 8.67
CA PRO A 282 7.20 -9.38 8.86
C PRO A 282 7.33 -10.15 7.54
N ILE A 283 8.53 -10.64 7.26
CA ILE A 283 8.85 -11.46 6.08
C ILE A 283 9.42 -12.79 6.57
N GLU A 284 8.67 -13.86 6.35
CA GLU A 284 9.04 -15.22 6.77
C GLU A 284 10.19 -15.77 5.91
N ASP A 285 10.12 -15.56 4.62
CA ASP A 285 11.14 -15.96 3.65
C ASP A 285 11.43 -14.83 2.65
N VAL A 286 12.64 -14.28 2.74
CA VAL A 286 13.08 -13.22 1.83
C VAL A 286 13.08 -13.68 0.36
N SER A 287 13.18 -14.98 0.10
CA SER A 287 13.12 -15.53 -1.27
C SER A 287 11.76 -15.32 -1.95
N ASP A 288 10.73 -14.94 -1.19
CA ASP A 288 9.45 -14.51 -1.75
C ASP A 288 9.51 -13.12 -2.40
N MET A 289 10.56 -12.35 -2.14
CA MET A 289 10.71 -10.99 -2.63
C MET A 289 11.59 -10.88 -3.88
N TYR A 290 12.36 -11.90 -4.22
CA TYR A 290 13.27 -11.85 -5.35
C TYR A 290 13.40 -13.20 -6.07
N TRP A 291 13.96 -13.14 -7.27
CA TRP A 291 14.46 -14.29 -8.02
C TRP A 291 15.82 -13.94 -8.63
N GLU A 292 16.65 -14.95 -8.83
CA GLU A 292 17.99 -14.80 -9.44
C GLU A 292 17.94 -15.20 -10.91
N ASP A 293 18.37 -14.33 -11.79
CA ASP A 293 18.54 -14.67 -13.20
C ASP A 293 19.92 -15.33 -13.41
N LYS A 294 19.91 -16.61 -13.69
CA LYS A 294 21.14 -17.40 -13.92
C LYS A 294 21.91 -16.97 -15.18
N THR A 295 21.32 -16.15 -16.05
CA THR A 295 21.98 -15.70 -17.29
C THR A 295 22.87 -14.48 -17.05
N ASP A 296 22.54 -13.63 -16.10
CA ASP A 296 23.31 -12.43 -15.74
C ASP A 296 23.75 -12.38 -14.26
N GLY A 297 23.35 -13.38 -13.47
CA GLY A 297 23.68 -13.48 -12.05
C GLY A 297 23.03 -12.41 -11.16
N LYS A 298 22.08 -11.63 -11.67
CA LYS A 298 21.46 -10.52 -10.96
C LYS A 298 20.18 -10.93 -10.25
N LEU A 299 19.87 -10.19 -9.18
CA LEU A 299 18.63 -10.34 -8.42
C LEU A 299 17.56 -9.38 -8.96
N TYR A 300 16.36 -9.91 -9.11
CA TYR A 300 15.19 -9.16 -9.56
C TYR A 300 14.00 -9.39 -8.63
N GLY A 301 13.18 -8.37 -8.45
CA GLY A 301 11.97 -8.46 -7.64
C GLY A 301 10.94 -9.44 -8.21
N THR A 302 10.28 -10.13 -7.33
CA THR A 302 9.07 -10.91 -7.65
C THR A 302 7.87 -10.00 -7.71
N TYR A 303 6.80 -10.46 -8.34
CA TYR A 303 5.52 -9.77 -8.28
C TYR A 303 4.38 -10.77 -8.09
N TYR A 304 3.26 -10.26 -7.61
CA TYR A 304 2.07 -11.05 -7.32
C TYR A 304 0.94 -10.71 -8.29
N ASN A 305 0.12 -11.70 -8.60
CA ASN A 305 -1.09 -11.55 -9.40
C ASN A 305 -2.31 -11.69 -8.49
N GLY A 306 -3.19 -10.67 -8.55
CA GLY A 306 -4.44 -10.63 -7.81
C GLY A 306 -5.64 -11.07 -8.64
N SER A 307 -6.57 -11.73 -7.98
CA SER A 307 -7.92 -12.03 -8.46
C SER A 307 -8.91 -11.89 -7.31
N ALA A 308 -10.19 -12.09 -7.57
CA ALA A 308 -11.21 -12.07 -6.53
C ALA A 308 -11.02 -13.15 -5.44
N THR A 309 -10.30 -14.23 -5.76
CA THR A 309 -10.17 -15.41 -4.88
C THR A 309 -8.73 -15.72 -4.47
N SER A 310 -7.74 -15.04 -5.05
CA SER A 310 -6.34 -15.33 -4.79
C SER A 310 -5.44 -14.12 -4.98
N TYR A 311 -4.35 -14.10 -4.25
CA TYR A 311 -3.21 -13.20 -4.47
C TYR A 311 -1.93 -14.00 -4.32
N THR A 312 -1.30 -14.33 -5.43
CA THR A 312 -0.22 -15.31 -5.45
C THR A 312 0.99 -14.80 -6.21
N LYS A 313 2.18 -15.22 -5.74
CA LYS A 313 3.44 -14.98 -6.40
C LYS A 313 3.38 -15.47 -7.84
N SER A 314 3.74 -14.61 -8.79
CA SER A 314 3.77 -14.96 -10.20
C SER A 314 4.90 -15.96 -10.49
N THR A 315 4.62 -16.94 -11.34
CA THR A 315 5.64 -17.85 -11.87
C THR A 315 6.42 -17.24 -13.04
N SER A 316 6.01 -16.08 -13.54
CA SER A 316 6.67 -15.39 -14.64
C SER A 316 7.80 -14.50 -14.10
N ASN A 317 9.03 -14.81 -14.48
CA ASN A 317 10.19 -14.01 -14.10
C ASN A 317 10.29 -12.76 -14.96
N ARG A 318 10.01 -11.59 -14.36
CA ARG A 318 10.08 -10.29 -15.02
C ARG A 318 11.21 -9.44 -14.43
N LYS A 319 12.03 -8.83 -15.30
CA LYS A 319 13.11 -7.93 -14.89
C LYS A 319 12.58 -6.49 -14.76
N TYR A 320 11.69 -6.24 -13.80
CA TYR A 320 11.08 -4.94 -13.59
C TYR A 320 11.75 -4.12 -12.49
N GLU A 321 12.40 -4.78 -11.54
CA GLU A 321 13.15 -4.12 -10.47
C GLU A 321 14.33 -4.99 -9.98
N PRO A 322 15.52 -4.43 -9.75
CA PRO A 322 15.87 -3.05 -10.11
C PRO A 322 16.03 -2.93 -11.62
N GLN A 323 15.48 -1.86 -12.22
CA GLN A 323 15.58 -1.64 -13.66
C GLN A 323 15.41 -0.16 -14.00
N LEU A 324 16.01 0.25 -15.13
CA LEU A 324 15.80 1.56 -15.72
C LEU A 324 14.60 1.56 -16.67
N THR A 325 13.89 2.68 -16.73
CA THR A 325 12.89 2.95 -17.76
C THR A 325 13.54 3.58 -18.97
N ARG A 326 12.82 3.66 -20.09
CA ARG A 326 13.30 4.38 -21.27
C ARG A 326 13.62 5.85 -20.96
N ASN A 327 12.84 6.50 -20.10
CA ASN A 327 13.08 7.88 -19.69
C ASN A 327 14.36 8.01 -18.85
N ASP A 328 14.71 7.01 -18.04
CA ASP A 328 15.95 7.01 -17.28
C ASP A 328 17.18 6.88 -18.19
N MET A 329 17.00 6.47 -19.45
CA MET A 329 18.07 6.41 -20.45
C MET A 329 18.34 7.76 -21.11
N GLU A 330 17.50 8.77 -20.89
CA GLU A 330 17.69 10.11 -21.42
C GLU A 330 18.54 10.94 -20.45
N SER A 331 19.75 11.31 -20.88
CA SER A 331 20.69 12.11 -20.07
C SER A 331 20.09 13.44 -19.60
N THR A 332 19.10 13.97 -20.30
CA THR A 332 18.39 15.21 -19.95
C THR A 332 17.70 15.09 -18.58
N TYR A 333 16.97 14.00 -18.33
CA TYR A 333 16.28 13.81 -17.05
C TYR A 333 17.22 13.49 -15.91
N LEU A 334 18.26 12.68 -16.16
CA LEU A 334 19.29 12.40 -15.16
C LEU A 334 20.05 13.68 -14.78
N THR A 335 20.36 14.54 -15.74
CA THR A 335 20.97 15.85 -15.48
C THR A 335 20.05 16.76 -14.70
N GLN A 336 18.80 16.89 -15.12
CA GLN A 336 17.83 17.80 -14.51
C GLN A 336 17.48 17.42 -13.07
N TYR A 337 17.26 16.12 -12.82
CA TYR A 337 16.70 15.65 -11.54
C TYR A 337 17.71 14.98 -10.63
N LEU A 338 18.75 14.32 -11.16
CA LEU A 338 19.68 13.50 -10.40
C LEU A 338 21.13 14.01 -10.43
N GLY A 339 21.33 15.27 -10.86
CA GLY A 339 22.65 15.92 -10.80
C GLY A 339 23.63 15.46 -11.86
N GLY A 340 23.15 14.87 -12.96
CA GLY A 340 23.98 14.44 -14.08
C GLY A 340 24.64 13.08 -13.90
N ILE A 341 24.13 12.25 -12.97
CA ILE A 341 24.54 10.85 -12.85
C ILE A 341 24.36 10.13 -14.20
N SER A 342 25.31 9.31 -14.58
CA SER A 342 25.18 8.51 -15.79
C SER A 342 24.11 7.42 -15.62
N ARG A 343 23.58 6.94 -16.74
CA ARG A 343 22.62 5.82 -16.77
C ARG A 343 23.17 4.58 -16.06
N TYR A 344 24.43 4.28 -16.28
CA TYR A 344 25.10 3.14 -15.68
C TYR A 344 25.23 3.28 -14.16
N GLU A 345 25.71 4.42 -13.68
CA GLU A 345 25.80 4.72 -12.24
C GLU A 345 24.43 4.68 -11.57
N PHE A 346 23.39 5.18 -12.24
CA PHE A 346 22.03 5.15 -11.69
C PHE A 346 21.50 3.72 -11.58
N LEU A 347 21.74 2.86 -12.58
CA LEU A 347 21.37 1.45 -12.49
C LEU A 347 22.11 0.74 -11.36
N MET A 348 23.41 0.96 -11.24
CA MET A 348 24.23 0.40 -10.16
C MET A 348 23.75 0.86 -8.77
N GLU A 349 23.38 2.14 -8.64
CA GLU A 349 22.79 2.65 -7.40
C GLU A 349 21.48 1.92 -7.05
N MET A 350 20.60 1.71 -8.02
CA MET A 350 19.34 0.99 -7.81
C MET A 350 19.58 -0.50 -7.49
N GLU A 351 20.50 -1.16 -8.19
CA GLU A 351 20.86 -2.56 -7.91
C GLU A 351 21.42 -2.70 -6.48
N GLN A 352 22.27 -1.78 -6.06
CA GLN A 352 22.83 -1.76 -4.72
C GLN A 352 21.73 -1.51 -3.65
N GLU A 353 20.84 -0.55 -3.89
CA GLU A 353 19.71 -0.28 -2.97
C GLU A 353 18.78 -1.48 -2.84
N PHE A 354 18.51 -2.18 -3.94
CA PHE A 354 17.69 -3.37 -3.93
C PHE A 354 18.34 -4.51 -3.14
N TYR A 355 19.64 -4.74 -3.37
CA TYR A 355 20.41 -5.73 -2.62
C TYR A 355 20.44 -5.42 -1.12
N GLU A 356 20.73 -4.18 -0.73
CA GLU A 356 20.79 -3.76 0.67
C GLU A 356 19.43 -3.89 1.36
N MET A 357 18.33 -3.61 0.67
CA MET A 357 16.98 -3.81 1.16
C MET A 357 16.73 -5.30 1.42
N LEU A 358 16.99 -6.18 0.46
CA LEU A 358 16.83 -7.64 0.62
C LEU A 358 17.71 -8.18 1.75
N GLN A 359 18.96 -7.69 1.85
CA GLN A 359 19.91 -8.09 2.89
C GLN A 359 19.42 -7.69 4.29
N SER A 360 18.88 -6.46 4.43
CA SER A 360 18.27 -6.01 5.67
C SER A 360 17.05 -6.85 6.04
N VAL A 361 16.16 -7.12 5.08
CA VAL A 361 14.99 -7.96 5.30
C VAL A 361 15.37 -9.37 5.76
N ALA A 362 16.36 -10.01 5.11
CA ALA A 362 16.84 -11.33 5.50
C ALA A 362 17.45 -11.34 6.91
N THR A 363 18.17 -10.27 7.26
CA THR A 363 18.86 -10.14 8.54
C THR A 363 17.89 -9.91 9.70
N TYR A 364 16.95 -8.98 9.52
CA TYR A 364 16.05 -8.54 10.59
C TYR A 364 14.67 -9.21 10.57
N GLY A 365 14.33 -9.97 9.51
CA GLY A 365 13.05 -10.69 9.40
C GLY A 365 11.90 -9.84 8.89
N GLY A 366 12.17 -8.68 8.27
CA GLY A 366 11.15 -7.82 7.72
C GLY A 366 11.65 -6.40 7.42
N PHE A 367 10.72 -5.52 7.13
CA PHE A 367 10.97 -4.10 6.86
C PHE A 367 9.85 -3.23 7.44
N TYR A 368 10.05 -1.94 7.45
CA TYR A 368 9.03 -0.98 7.82
C TYR A 368 8.48 -0.25 6.59
N ILE A 369 7.16 -0.07 6.54
CA ILE A 369 6.49 0.81 5.56
C ILE A 369 5.98 2.06 6.27
N GLY A 370 5.93 3.20 5.57
CA GLY A 370 5.28 4.40 6.07
C GLY A 370 3.83 4.12 6.45
N ARG A 371 3.44 4.50 7.67
CA ARG A 371 2.06 4.39 8.14
C ARG A 371 1.10 5.21 7.30
N TYR A 372 1.58 6.33 6.78
CA TYR A 372 0.89 7.32 5.97
C TYR A 372 1.65 7.57 4.68
N GLU A 373 0.96 8.11 3.69
CA GLU A 373 1.60 8.63 2.48
C GLU A 373 2.62 9.71 2.84
N VAL A 374 3.70 9.79 2.09
CA VAL A 374 4.75 10.77 2.33
C VAL A 374 4.27 12.15 1.92
N GLY A 375 4.39 13.10 2.84
CA GLY A 375 3.94 14.47 2.64
C GLY A 375 5.00 15.53 2.94
N ASP A 376 4.54 16.78 3.00
CA ASP A 376 5.38 17.98 3.10
C ASP A 376 6.44 18.02 1.96
N LEU A 377 6.04 17.62 0.77
CA LEU A 377 6.93 17.48 -0.39
C LEU A 377 7.54 18.81 -0.88
N LYS A 378 7.05 19.96 -0.40
CA LYS A 378 7.69 21.27 -0.61
C LYS A 378 8.87 21.48 0.32
N GLN A 379 8.90 20.86 1.49
CA GLN A 379 9.98 20.98 2.46
C GLN A 379 11.23 20.22 2.04
N THR A 380 12.38 20.55 2.61
CA THR A 380 13.65 19.84 2.35
C THR A 380 13.55 18.39 2.83
N THR A 381 13.01 18.16 4.03
CA THR A 381 12.79 16.85 4.62
C THR A 381 11.29 16.55 4.58
N PRO A 382 10.86 15.53 3.86
CA PRO A 382 9.47 15.09 3.84
C PRO A 382 9.12 14.35 5.14
N VAL A 383 7.84 14.10 5.37
CA VAL A 383 7.33 13.48 6.60
C VAL A 383 6.39 12.32 6.30
N VAL A 384 6.27 11.41 7.28
CA VAL A 384 5.34 10.26 7.26
C VAL A 384 4.47 10.35 8.52
N LYS A 385 3.53 11.28 8.54
CA LYS A 385 2.67 11.52 9.70
C LYS A 385 1.22 11.79 9.28
N ARG A 386 0.33 11.64 10.23
CA ARG A 386 -1.10 11.86 10.02
C ARG A 386 -1.40 13.32 9.65
N MET A 387 -2.47 13.56 8.91
CA MET A 387 -2.96 14.87 8.48
C MET A 387 -2.03 15.66 7.56
N ASN A 388 -1.13 14.95 6.88
CA ASN A 388 -0.30 15.56 5.86
C ASN A 388 -1.10 15.86 4.57
N THR A 389 -0.87 17.00 3.92
CA THR A 389 -1.66 17.47 2.76
C THR A 389 -0.87 17.60 1.45
N ASP A 390 0.43 17.86 1.49
CA ASP A 390 1.29 17.99 0.28
C ASP A 390 1.90 16.63 -0.09
N ILE A 391 1.04 15.67 -0.48
CA ILE A 391 1.35 14.25 -0.70
C ILE A 391 1.52 13.86 -2.17
N GLY A 392 1.47 14.79 -3.12
CA GLY A 392 1.56 14.51 -4.55
C GLY A 392 2.11 15.65 -5.38
N ASN A 393 1.87 15.60 -6.71
CA ASN A 393 2.21 16.67 -7.64
C ASN A 393 3.73 16.94 -7.76
N LYS A 394 4.52 15.88 -7.76
CA LYS A 394 5.97 15.90 -8.01
C LYS A 394 6.34 14.81 -9.01
N THR A 395 7.48 14.99 -9.67
CA THR A 395 8.04 13.95 -10.55
C THR A 395 8.54 12.77 -9.72
N TRP A 396 8.55 11.57 -10.30
CA TRP A 396 9.12 10.39 -9.68
C TRP A 396 10.55 10.63 -9.18
N TYR A 397 11.40 11.28 -9.98
CA TYR A 397 12.79 11.60 -9.60
C TYR A 397 12.88 12.51 -8.36
N THR A 398 11.98 13.47 -8.25
CA THR A 398 11.90 14.32 -7.06
C THR A 398 11.50 13.52 -5.83
N MET A 399 10.51 12.64 -5.97
CA MET A 399 10.06 11.78 -4.88
C MET A 399 11.12 10.74 -4.49
N TYR A 400 11.82 10.14 -5.47
CA TYR A 400 12.96 9.25 -5.26
C TYR A 400 14.07 9.89 -4.41
N LYS A 401 14.42 11.15 -4.68
CA LYS A 401 15.39 11.89 -3.87
C LYS A 401 14.89 12.25 -2.48
N LYS A 402 13.61 12.52 -2.38
CA LYS A 402 12.98 12.89 -1.10
C LYS A 402 12.84 11.71 -0.16
N CYS A 403 12.49 10.53 -0.65
CA CYS A 403 12.37 9.34 0.20
C CYS A 403 13.68 8.99 0.92
N LYS A 404 14.83 9.25 0.32
CA LYS A 404 16.15 9.05 0.95
C LYS A 404 16.43 9.98 2.13
N LYS A 405 15.60 10.99 2.34
CA LYS A 405 15.72 11.97 3.44
C LYS A 405 14.75 11.73 4.59
N LEU A 406 13.89 10.72 4.48
CA LEU A 406 12.89 10.40 5.52
C LEU A 406 13.52 9.94 6.84
N SER A 407 14.73 9.38 6.81
CA SER A 407 15.48 9.01 8.02
C SER A 407 16.05 10.22 8.78
N GLY A 408 15.97 11.42 8.19
CA GLY A 408 16.58 12.60 8.79
C GLY A 408 18.07 12.40 9.07
N ALA A 409 18.48 12.66 10.30
CA ALA A 409 19.86 12.46 10.78
C ALA A 409 20.10 11.04 11.37
N ASN A 410 19.11 10.16 11.39
CA ASN A 410 19.26 8.83 11.97
C ASN A 410 20.11 7.92 11.06
N THR A 411 21.30 7.56 11.55
CA THR A 411 22.26 6.74 10.80
C THR A 411 22.05 5.24 10.97
N ASN A 412 21.16 4.80 11.85
CA ASN A 412 20.86 3.39 12.11
C ASN A 412 19.90 2.79 11.07
N VAL A 413 19.27 3.65 10.28
CA VAL A 413 18.30 3.25 9.27
C VAL A 413 18.64 3.83 7.90
N LYS A 414 18.09 3.22 6.86
CA LYS A 414 18.02 3.75 5.51
C LYS A 414 16.55 3.84 5.10
N THR A 415 16.21 4.87 4.35
CA THR A 415 14.87 5.04 3.79
C THR A 415 14.92 5.12 2.29
N SER A 416 13.93 4.56 1.63
CA SER A 416 13.77 4.56 0.18
C SER A 416 12.30 4.71 -0.20
N MET A 417 12.02 4.96 -1.47
CA MET A 417 10.71 4.69 -2.02
C MET A 417 10.47 3.18 -1.97
N ILE A 418 9.24 2.76 -1.73
CA ILE A 418 8.92 1.33 -1.67
C ILE A 418 9.15 0.64 -3.02
N TRP A 419 9.67 -0.57 -3.00
CA TRP A 419 9.77 -1.45 -4.17
C TRP A 419 8.42 -2.08 -4.48
N GLY A 420 8.18 -2.46 -5.73
CA GLY A 420 6.97 -3.18 -6.11
C GLY A 420 6.84 -4.51 -5.36
N THR A 421 7.93 -5.26 -5.20
CA THR A 421 7.95 -6.49 -4.40
C THR A 421 7.63 -6.24 -2.93
N GLN A 422 8.07 -5.10 -2.33
CA GLN A 422 7.68 -4.74 -0.95
C GLN A 422 6.19 -4.45 -0.85
N TYR A 423 5.63 -3.72 -1.82
CA TYR A 423 4.18 -3.45 -1.86
C TYR A 423 3.38 -4.75 -1.96
N ASP A 424 3.81 -5.69 -2.80
CA ASP A 424 3.19 -7.00 -2.91
C ASP A 424 3.23 -7.79 -1.59
N GLN A 425 4.35 -7.71 -0.84
CA GLN A 425 4.43 -8.33 0.48
C GLN A 425 3.50 -7.66 1.50
N VAL A 426 3.29 -6.34 1.42
CA VAL A 426 2.27 -5.67 2.26
C VAL A 426 0.88 -6.23 1.95
N MET A 427 0.49 -6.32 0.67
CA MET A 427 -0.81 -6.90 0.28
C MET A 427 -0.96 -8.35 0.74
N ASN A 428 0.08 -9.17 0.55
CA ASN A 428 0.10 -10.57 0.99
C ASN A 428 -0.01 -10.70 2.52
N TRP A 429 0.69 -9.83 3.26
CA TRP A 429 0.59 -9.78 4.72
C TRP A 429 -0.80 -9.38 5.22
N LEU A 430 -1.47 -8.42 4.57
CA LEU A 430 -2.86 -8.08 4.89
C LEU A 430 -3.81 -9.27 4.72
N ILE A 431 -3.56 -10.13 3.73
CA ILE A 431 -4.35 -11.36 3.53
C ILE A 431 -3.97 -12.42 4.56
N LYS A 432 -2.68 -12.69 4.76
CA LYS A 432 -2.21 -13.70 5.74
C LYS A 432 -2.66 -13.37 7.17
N SER A 433 -2.67 -12.09 7.53
CA SER A 433 -3.15 -11.64 8.84
C SER A 433 -4.68 -11.69 8.99
N GLY A 434 -5.42 -11.90 7.91
CA GLY A 434 -6.88 -11.89 7.92
C GLY A 434 -7.52 -10.49 7.93
N GLU A 435 -6.71 -9.42 7.81
CA GLU A 435 -7.20 -8.04 7.74
C GLU A 435 -8.00 -7.78 6.46
N LYS A 436 -7.52 -8.30 5.35
CA LYS A 436 -8.18 -8.20 4.04
C LYS A 436 -8.26 -9.57 3.38
N THR A 437 -9.27 -9.75 2.54
CA THR A 437 -9.37 -10.90 1.63
C THR A 437 -8.74 -10.57 0.28
N PRO A 438 -8.45 -11.57 -0.57
CA PRO A 438 -8.05 -11.30 -1.95
C PRO A 438 -9.02 -10.39 -2.72
N LEU A 439 -10.32 -10.54 -2.46
CA LEU A 439 -11.35 -9.69 -3.07
C LEU A 439 -11.23 -8.23 -2.61
N ASP A 440 -10.96 -7.98 -1.32
CA ASP A 440 -10.85 -6.63 -0.76
C ASP A 440 -9.70 -5.85 -1.38
N ILE A 441 -8.55 -6.48 -1.62
CA ILE A 441 -7.41 -5.83 -2.28
C ILE A 441 -7.52 -5.79 -3.80
N TYR A 442 -8.41 -6.59 -4.39
CA TYR A 442 -8.74 -6.59 -5.81
C TYR A 442 -9.87 -5.59 -6.07
N ARG A 443 -11.05 -6.00 -6.46
CA ARG A 443 -12.15 -5.07 -6.79
C ARG A 443 -12.94 -4.54 -5.60
N GLY A 444 -12.74 -5.09 -4.41
CA GLY A 444 -13.39 -4.67 -3.17
C GLY A 444 -12.77 -3.45 -2.48
N SER A 445 -11.70 -2.90 -3.04
CA SER A 445 -11.00 -1.75 -2.43
C SER A 445 -11.87 -0.49 -2.27
N VAL A 446 -12.96 -0.38 -3.02
CA VAL A 446 -13.96 0.67 -2.85
C VAL A 446 -14.55 0.73 -1.43
N ALA A 447 -14.58 -0.40 -0.72
CA ALA A 447 -15.13 -0.47 0.63
C ALA A 447 -14.24 0.19 1.69
N TRP A 448 -12.97 0.44 1.38
CA TRP A 448 -12.00 0.95 2.35
C TRP A 448 -11.00 1.97 1.77
N GLY A 449 -11.23 2.50 0.57
CA GLY A 449 -10.35 3.45 -0.10
C GLY A 449 -10.98 4.80 -0.37
N ASN A 450 -10.14 5.82 -0.55
CA ASN A 450 -10.59 7.12 -1.04
C ASN A 450 -10.57 7.15 -2.58
N TYR A 451 -11.70 6.78 -3.19
CA TYR A 451 -11.93 6.82 -4.64
C TYR A 451 -13.02 7.82 -5.01
N SER A 452 -13.14 8.20 -6.27
CA SER A 452 -14.18 9.13 -6.71
C SER A 452 -15.60 8.62 -6.48
N ASP A 453 -15.79 7.30 -6.47
CA ASP A 453 -17.05 6.60 -6.32
C ASP A 453 -17.38 6.17 -4.89
N VAL A 454 -16.77 6.80 -3.88
CA VAL A 454 -17.01 6.51 -2.46
C VAL A 454 -17.42 7.78 -1.71
N GLU A 455 -18.41 7.62 -0.82
CA GLU A 455 -18.86 8.65 0.13
C GLU A 455 -18.47 8.23 1.55
N PHE A 456 -17.87 9.15 2.31
CA PHE A 456 -17.44 8.90 3.69
C PHE A 456 -17.19 10.19 4.45
N GLU A 457 -17.15 10.09 5.77
CA GLU A 457 -16.73 11.16 6.68
C GLU A 457 -15.23 11.09 6.94
N TYR A 458 -14.55 12.23 6.97
CA TYR A 458 -13.11 12.34 7.19
C TYR A 458 -12.74 13.54 8.06
N TYR A 459 -11.59 13.50 8.72
CA TYR A 459 -11.05 14.61 9.49
C TYR A 459 -10.48 15.69 8.56
N THR A 460 -10.82 16.94 8.82
CA THR A 460 -10.33 18.10 8.04
C THR A 460 -9.08 18.73 8.66
N ASN A 461 -8.85 18.50 9.94
CA ASN A 461 -7.73 19.06 10.70
C ASN A 461 -7.34 18.21 11.91
N THR A 462 -6.26 18.62 12.59
CA THR A 462 -5.74 17.95 13.78
C THR A 462 -6.63 18.07 15.02
N SER A 463 -7.63 18.95 15.01
CA SER A 463 -8.65 19.07 16.06
C SER A 463 -9.82 18.09 15.90
N LYS A 464 -9.74 17.19 14.90
CA LYS A 464 -10.77 16.19 14.56
C LYS A 464 -12.11 16.78 14.10
N GLU A 465 -12.09 17.98 13.54
CA GLU A 465 -13.25 18.46 12.82
C GLU A 465 -13.49 17.58 11.58
N THR A 466 -14.76 17.31 11.27
CA THR A 466 -15.12 16.41 10.19
C THR A 466 -15.80 17.09 9.03
N ALA A 467 -15.73 16.48 7.86
CA ALA A 467 -16.51 16.80 6.67
C ALA A 467 -16.89 15.53 5.93
N THR A 468 -17.95 15.58 5.16
CA THR A 468 -18.36 14.49 4.29
C THR A 468 -17.77 14.67 2.89
N LYS A 469 -17.07 13.66 2.40
CA LYS A 469 -16.73 13.53 0.98
C LYS A 469 -17.92 12.95 0.26
N ASN A 470 -18.50 13.71 -0.64
CA ASN A 470 -19.64 13.26 -1.42
C ASN A 470 -19.22 12.33 -2.57
N LEU A 471 -20.12 11.45 -2.95
CA LEU A 471 -20.01 10.60 -4.11
C LEU A 471 -19.75 11.43 -5.38
N GLY A 472 -18.85 10.94 -6.24
CA GLY A 472 -18.47 11.63 -7.49
C GLY A 472 -17.52 12.80 -7.31
N SER A 473 -17.23 13.20 -6.07
CA SER A 473 -16.22 14.22 -5.81
C SER A 473 -14.82 13.60 -5.84
N GLY A 474 -14.03 13.94 -6.85
CA GLY A 474 -12.61 13.62 -6.87
C GLY A 474 -11.84 14.46 -5.86
N THR A 475 -11.99 14.21 -4.56
CA THR A 475 -11.39 15.00 -3.49
C THR A 475 -10.23 14.27 -2.86
N ARG A 476 -9.02 14.81 -3.02
CA ARG A 476 -7.84 14.38 -2.24
C ARG A 476 -7.98 14.88 -0.81
N ILE A 477 -7.79 13.99 0.14
CA ILE A 477 -7.79 14.31 1.58
C ILE A 477 -6.38 14.23 2.16
N ALA A 478 -6.18 14.74 3.36
CA ALA A 478 -4.93 14.56 4.09
C ALA A 478 -4.70 13.07 4.39
N SER A 479 -3.44 12.62 4.35
CA SER A 479 -3.14 11.22 4.61
C SER A 479 -3.58 10.81 6.02
N GLY A 480 -4.25 9.68 6.15
CA GLY A 480 -4.81 9.19 7.40
C GLY A 480 -6.03 9.96 7.92
N ALA A 481 -6.64 10.83 7.11
CA ALA A 481 -7.82 11.58 7.50
C ALA A 481 -9.11 10.72 7.52
N TYR A 482 -9.17 9.67 6.71
CA TYR A 482 -10.27 8.72 6.65
C TYR A 482 -9.93 7.45 7.44
N GLU A 483 -10.64 7.20 8.54
CA GLU A 483 -10.41 6.01 9.37
C GLU A 483 -10.70 4.70 8.64
N GLY A 484 -11.66 4.69 7.73
CA GLY A 484 -11.99 3.51 6.92
C GLY A 484 -10.90 3.08 5.96
N ALA A 485 -9.94 3.97 5.64
CA ALA A 485 -8.78 3.63 4.80
C ALA A 485 -7.66 2.90 5.54
N ARG A 486 -7.84 2.57 6.82
CA ARG A 486 -6.87 1.86 7.64
C ARG A 486 -6.89 0.35 7.36
N ALA A 487 -5.71 -0.23 7.17
CA ALA A 487 -5.51 -1.67 7.11
C ALA A 487 -4.22 -2.03 7.88
N ASN A 488 -4.32 -2.81 8.96
CA ASN A 488 -3.21 -3.12 9.89
C ASN A 488 -2.34 -1.89 10.21
N ASN A 489 -3.00 -0.80 10.64
CA ASN A 489 -2.39 0.49 10.97
C ASN A 489 -1.71 1.22 9.80
N ILE A 490 -1.77 0.75 8.58
CA ILE A 490 -1.36 1.48 7.39
C ILE A 490 -2.59 2.16 6.79
N TYR A 491 -2.45 3.40 6.38
CA TYR A 491 -3.52 4.20 5.77
C TYR A 491 -3.27 4.40 4.27
N ASP A 492 -4.35 4.60 3.54
CA ASP A 492 -4.34 5.06 2.14
C ASP A 492 -3.62 4.13 1.14
N LEU A 493 -3.55 2.82 1.43
CA LEU A 493 -3.10 1.81 0.47
C LEU A 493 -4.10 1.62 -0.69
N ALA A 494 -5.33 2.06 -0.50
CA ALA A 494 -6.41 2.03 -1.46
C ALA A 494 -6.92 3.45 -1.73
N GLY A 495 -6.70 3.95 -2.93
CA GLY A 495 -7.13 5.30 -3.32
C GLY A 495 -6.26 6.41 -2.71
N ASN A 496 -6.84 7.56 -2.48
CA ASN A 496 -6.22 8.83 -2.12
C ASN A 496 -5.21 9.31 -3.16
N VAL A 497 -3.96 8.84 -3.19
CA VAL A 497 -3.06 9.04 -4.32
C VAL A 497 -2.45 7.71 -4.79
N TRP A 498 -2.22 7.58 -6.10
CA TRP A 498 -1.40 6.50 -6.62
C TRP A 498 -0.02 6.52 -5.97
N LEU A 499 0.46 5.39 -5.49
CA LEU A 499 1.74 5.28 -4.81
C LEU A 499 2.84 4.84 -5.80
N TRP A 500 3.71 5.78 -6.20
CA TRP A 500 4.91 5.45 -6.97
C TRP A 500 5.75 4.38 -6.27
N THR A 501 6.29 3.47 -7.08
CA THR A 501 7.27 2.47 -6.65
C THR A 501 8.58 2.60 -7.43
N LEU A 502 9.59 1.83 -7.02
CA LEU A 502 10.85 1.69 -7.76
C LEU A 502 10.73 0.70 -8.93
N GLU A 503 9.58 0.04 -9.11
CA GLU A 503 9.31 -0.91 -10.18
C GLU A 503 9.20 -0.20 -11.54
N ALA A 504 9.98 -0.62 -12.53
CA ALA A 504 9.90 -0.11 -13.89
C ALA A 504 8.82 -0.85 -14.70
N ASN A 505 8.03 -0.11 -15.45
CA ASN A 505 7.16 -0.68 -16.46
C ASN A 505 7.99 -0.99 -17.72
N SER A 506 8.53 -2.19 -17.81
CA SER A 506 9.54 -2.57 -18.81
C SER A 506 9.05 -3.51 -19.90
N SER A 507 7.78 -3.53 -20.24
CA SER A 507 7.36 -4.25 -21.45
C SER A 507 7.93 -3.55 -22.69
N GLY A 508 9.18 -3.86 -23.09
CA GLY A 508 9.86 -3.50 -24.35
C GLY A 508 9.77 -2.06 -24.89
N SER A 509 8.68 -1.37 -24.67
CA SER A 509 8.41 0.05 -24.94
C SER A 509 8.09 0.83 -23.66
N GLY A 510 8.20 0.20 -22.50
CA GLY A 510 7.83 0.76 -21.21
C GLY A 510 8.64 1.98 -20.85
N VAL A 511 7.98 3.11 -20.84
CA VAL A 511 8.58 4.43 -20.57
C VAL A 511 8.34 4.87 -19.13
N GLY A 512 7.61 4.07 -18.34
CA GLY A 512 7.05 4.47 -17.06
C GLY A 512 7.58 3.72 -15.86
N ARG A 513 7.27 4.23 -14.69
CA ARG A 513 7.33 3.53 -13.40
C ARG A 513 5.93 3.07 -13.00
N TYR A 514 5.83 1.98 -12.26
CA TYR A 514 4.56 1.57 -11.70
C TYR A 514 4.18 2.40 -10.47
N SER A 515 2.91 2.70 -10.40
CA SER A 515 2.23 3.22 -9.22
C SER A 515 1.11 2.27 -8.81
N MET A 516 0.82 2.18 -7.51
CA MET A 516 -0.09 1.21 -6.91
C MET A 516 -1.27 1.89 -6.25
N GLY A 517 -2.38 1.18 -6.09
CA GLY A 517 -3.45 1.53 -5.15
C GLY A 517 -4.60 2.36 -5.67
N GLY A 518 -4.47 3.00 -6.84
CA GLY A 518 -5.49 3.95 -7.33
C GLY A 518 -5.42 5.31 -6.65
N SER A 519 -6.35 6.21 -6.95
CA SER A 519 -6.40 7.55 -6.38
C SER A 519 -7.82 8.07 -6.18
N PHE A 520 -7.92 9.20 -5.48
CA PHE A 520 -9.18 9.93 -5.27
C PHE A 520 -9.90 10.33 -6.55
N SER A 521 -9.19 10.39 -7.68
CA SER A 521 -9.73 10.77 -9.00
C SER A 521 -10.14 9.56 -9.85
N THR A 522 -9.82 8.34 -9.39
CA THR A 522 -10.14 7.10 -10.10
C THR A 522 -11.29 6.35 -9.43
N TYR A 523 -11.81 5.37 -10.15
CA TYR A 523 -12.87 4.50 -9.65
C TYR A 523 -12.28 3.22 -9.06
N GLY A 524 -12.65 2.88 -7.84
CA GLY A 524 -12.03 1.80 -7.08
C GLY A 524 -12.16 0.42 -7.69
N VAL A 525 -13.21 0.16 -8.48
CA VAL A 525 -13.37 -1.13 -9.19
C VAL A 525 -12.38 -1.34 -10.34
N GLY A 526 -11.85 -0.26 -10.91
CA GLY A 526 -10.86 -0.31 -12.00
C GLY A 526 -9.43 -0.02 -11.53
N SER A 527 -9.29 0.63 -10.37
CA SER A 527 -8.02 1.13 -9.82
C SER A 527 -7.88 0.73 -8.35
N TYR A 528 -7.99 -0.56 -8.07
CA TYR A 528 -8.02 -1.15 -6.75
C TYR A 528 -6.63 -1.20 -6.07
N ALA A 529 -6.57 -1.55 -4.78
CA ALA A 529 -5.35 -1.54 -3.97
C ALA A 529 -4.17 -2.30 -4.59
N SER A 530 -4.42 -3.50 -5.16
CA SER A 530 -3.37 -4.29 -5.82
C SER A 530 -3.14 -3.94 -7.30
N ASN A 531 -3.78 -2.89 -7.82
CA ASN A 531 -3.64 -2.49 -9.22
C ASN A 531 -2.31 -1.76 -9.48
N ARG A 532 -1.69 -2.06 -10.62
CA ARG A 532 -0.47 -1.42 -11.13
C ARG A 532 -0.81 -0.50 -12.30
N GLY A 533 -0.70 0.81 -12.08
CA GLY A 533 -0.79 1.85 -13.11
C GLY A 533 0.60 2.28 -13.57
N GLY A 534 0.82 2.40 -14.87
CA GLY A 534 2.08 2.91 -15.42
C GLY A 534 2.01 4.41 -15.69
N SER A 535 2.97 5.20 -15.18
CA SER A 535 3.06 6.64 -15.42
C SER A 535 4.48 7.07 -15.80
N TYR A 536 4.61 8.22 -16.47
CA TYR A 536 5.91 8.72 -16.95
C TYR A 536 6.68 9.44 -15.82
N PRO A 537 7.89 8.98 -15.47
CA PRO A 537 8.67 9.51 -14.34
C PRO A 537 8.94 11.04 -14.37
N PRO A 538 9.18 11.69 -15.51
CA PRO A 538 9.48 13.12 -15.54
C PRO A 538 8.27 14.04 -15.39
N TYR A 539 7.05 13.49 -15.44
CA TYR A 539 5.84 14.30 -15.27
C TYR A 539 5.38 14.35 -13.81
N SER A 540 4.81 15.49 -13.44
CA SER A 540 4.16 15.67 -12.15
C SER A 540 2.67 15.37 -12.29
N TYR A 541 2.16 14.47 -11.48
CA TYR A 541 0.76 14.11 -11.45
C TYR A 541 0.14 14.55 -10.13
N TYR A 542 -1.00 15.21 -10.19
CA TYR A 542 -1.68 15.77 -9.01
C TYR A 542 -2.28 14.68 -8.11
N ASP A 543 -2.48 13.50 -8.66
CA ASP A 543 -3.08 12.33 -8.01
C ASP A 543 -2.06 11.18 -7.79
N VAL A 544 -0.76 11.47 -7.87
CA VAL A 544 0.30 10.50 -7.61
C VAL A 544 1.26 11.01 -6.54
N GLY A 545 1.43 10.21 -5.51
CA GLY A 545 2.35 10.38 -4.38
C GLY A 545 3.28 9.18 -4.26
N PHE A 546 3.71 8.86 -3.05
CA PHE A 546 4.48 7.64 -2.76
C PHE A 546 4.43 7.26 -1.28
N SER A 547 4.74 6.01 -1.00
CA SER A 547 5.01 5.51 0.34
C SER A 547 6.50 5.27 0.54
N GLY A 548 7.00 5.49 1.76
CA GLY A 548 8.39 5.22 2.14
C GLY A 548 8.57 3.80 2.67
N GLY A 549 9.71 3.20 2.35
CA GLY A 549 10.25 2.03 3.05
C GLY A 549 11.35 2.45 4.00
N LEU A 550 11.45 1.79 5.16
CA LEU A 550 12.55 1.97 6.13
C LEU A 550 13.11 0.61 6.51
N TYR A 551 14.41 0.49 6.51
CA TYR A 551 15.10 -0.71 6.93
C TYR A 551 16.34 -0.41 7.76
N ILE A 552 16.67 -1.34 8.66
CA ILE A 552 17.78 -1.24 9.62
C ILE A 552 19.09 -1.57 8.90
N LYS A 553 20.14 -0.78 9.16
CA LYS A 553 21.48 -0.99 8.61
C LYS A 553 22.26 -2.07 9.34
#